data_6f2ea41e6a70e9e2ce591116bad1729c
#
_entry.id   6f2ea41e6a70e9e2ce591116bad1729c
#
_cell.length_a   1.000
_cell.length_b   1.000
_cell.length_c   1.000
_cell.angle_alpha   90.00
_cell.angle_beta   90.00
_cell.angle_gamma   90.00
#
_symmetry.space_group_name_H-M   'P 1'
#
loop_
_entity.id
_entity.type
_entity.pdbx_description
1 polymer ?
#
loop_
_entity_poly.entity_id
_entity_poly.type
_entity_poly.pdbx_seq_one_letter_code
_entity_poly.pdbx_strand_id
1 'polypeptide(L)'
;MSFGNNPNINQSNEILPSQNAKIEVIGVGGGGSNAVNRMIDSDLEGVSFRVLNTDAQALLQSSANQRVQLGQNLTRGLGAGGNPSIGQKAAEESREELQQSLDGADLVFIAAGMGGGTGTGAAPVVAEIAKQTGALTVGIVTKPFSFEGKRRMRQAEEGIARLAENVDTLIVIPNDRLKDIISGAPLKEAFKNADDVLRMGVKGISDIITCPGEVNLDFADIRSVMTEAGSALLGIGVSSGRSRALEAAQSAISSPLLEAGRINGAKACVINITGGSDMTLEDVNSATEVISDLVDPEANIIFGTSINESMEGEIQVTVIATGFDAKEVNRQQRLKSRLSAQPLRNIADNKETGANIPEFLRLRQNRRDEG
;
A
#
# COMPACT_ATOMS: atom_id res chain seq x y z
N MET A 1 63.13 0.26 42.71
CA MET A 1 61.70 0.59 42.66
C MET A 1 61.28 0.46 41.21
N SER A 2 60.63 -0.64 40.95
CA SER A 2 60.19 -1.02 39.57
C SER A 2 58.79 -0.48 39.33
N PHE A 3 58.63 0.38 38.34
CA PHE A 3 57.30 0.81 37.91
C PHE A 3 56.74 -0.20 36.91
N GLY A 4 55.66 -0.87 37.34
CA GLY A 4 54.96 -1.84 36.52
C GLY A 4 54.29 -1.19 35.32
N ASN A 5 54.58 -1.71 34.13
CA ASN A 5 53.83 -1.49 32.90
C ASN A 5 52.47 -2.16 33.05
N ASN A 6 51.43 -1.38 32.91
CA ASN A 6 50.06 -1.85 32.80
C ASN A 6 49.68 -1.93 31.30
N PRO A 7 49.54 -3.12 30.69
CA PRO A 7 49.15 -3.27 29.29
C PRO A 7 47.66 -3.61 29.22
N ASN A 8 46.78 -2.61 29.26
CA ASN A 8 45.39 -2.86 28.86
C ASN A 8 44.60 -1.53 28.74
N ILE A 9 44.91 -0.76 27.73
CA ILE A 9 43.97 0.23 27.17
C ILE A 9 44.19 0.24 25.66
N ASN A 10 43.58 -0.69 24.93
CA ASN A 10 43.27 -0.57 23.51
C ASN A 10 42.28 -1.71 23.15
N GLN A 11 41.07 -1.67 23.72
CA GLN A 11 39.93 -2.18 23.02
C GLN A 11 39.40 -0.99 22.19
N SER A 12 39.91 -0.87 20.97
CA SER A 12 39.21 -0.11 19.92
C SER A 12 37.82 -0.71 19.80
N ASN A 13 36.83 0.01 20.28
CA ASN A 13 35.47 -0.22 19.85
C ASN A 13 35.48 0.01 18.33
N GLU A 14 35.74 -1.02 17.56
CA GLU A 14 35.40 -0.99 16.11
C GLU A 14 33.90 -0.82 16.07
N ILE A 15 33.48 0.38 15.71
CA ILE A 15 32.09 0.64 15.31
C ILE A 15 31.93 -0.23 14.06
N LEU A 16 31.27 -1.38 14.23
CA LEU A 16 30.83 -2.17 13.10
C LEU A 16 29.99 -1.26 12.23
N PRO A 17 30.27 -1.17 10.92
CA PRO A 17 29.43 -0.38 10.04
C PRO A 17 27.98 -0.84 10.26
N SER A 18 27.09 0.12 10.50
CA SER A 18 25.67 -0.15 10.66
C SER A 18 25.21 -0.98 9.45
N GLN A 19 24.85 -2.22 9.67
CA GLN A 19 24.27 -3.04 8.60
C GLN A 19 22.95 -2.37 8.28
N ASN A 20 22.81 -1.88 7.03
CA ASN A 20 21.52 -1.38 6.53
C ASN A 20 20.48 -2.49 6.67
N ALA A 21 19.26 -2.12 7.05
CA ALA A 21 18.17 -3.09 7.15
C ALA A 21 18.03 -3.88 5.85
N LYS A 22 17.96 -5.21 5.94
CA LYS A 22 17.77 -6.07 4.77
C LYS A 22 16.30 -6.09 4.38
N ILE A 23 15.99 -5.42 3.27
CA ILE A 23 14.63 -5.25 2.77
C ILE A 23 14.40 -6.21 1.58
N GLU A 24 13.39 -7.07 1.68
CA GLU A 24 12.96 -7.98 0.63
C GLU A 24 11.60 -7.55 0.07
N VAL A 25 11.48 -7.46 -1.24
CA VAL A 25 10.22 -7.18 -1.95
C VAL A 25 9.79 -8.41 -2.72
N ILE A 26 8.66 -8.97 -2.33
CA ILE A 26 8.14 -10.24 -2.85
C ILE A 26 6.90 -9.99 -3.69
N GLY A 27 7.00 -10.20 -4.99
CA GLY A 27 5.86 -10.18 -5.90
C GLY A 27 5.19 -11.54 -5.99
N VAL A 28 3.93 -11.66 -5.55
CA VAL A 28 3.19 -12.94 -5.54
C VAL A 28 2.14 -12.98 -6.63
N GLY A 29 2.24 -13.97 -7.51
CA GLY A 29 1.37 -14.15 -8.68
C GLY A 29 1.61 -13.11 -9.79
N GLY A 30 0.76 -13.09 -10.81
CA GLY A 30 0.97 -12.24 -11.99
C GLY A 30 1.02 -10.74 -11.67
N GLY A 31 0.06 -10.22 -10.91
CA GLY A 31 0.04 -8.80 -10.54
C GLY A 31 1.24 -8.38 -9.69
N GLY A 32 1.60 -9.20 -8.68
CA GLY A 32 2.80 -8.96 -7.87
C GLY A 32 4.09 -9.02 -8.68
N SER A 33 4.23 -9.98 -9.60
CA SER A 33 5.38 -10.09 -10.49
C SER A 33 5.50 -8.87 -11.41
N ASN A 34 4.39 -8.37 -11.95
CA ASN A 34 4.39 -7.16 -12.77
C ASN A 34 4.80 -5.92 -11.98
N ALA A 35 4.30 -5.78 -10.74
CA ALA A 35 4.69 -4.68 -9.87
C ALA A 35 6.20 -4.70 -9.56
N VAL A 36 6.76 -5.88 -9.24
CA VAL A 36 8.20 -6.06 -9.01
C VAL A 36 9.00 -5.71 -10.26
N ASN A 37 8.60 -6.16 -11.45
CA ASN A 37 9.30 -5.79 -12.68
C ASN A 37 9.35 -4.26 -12.85
N ARG A 38 8.27 -3.54 -12.55
CA ARG A 38 8.26 -2.08 -12.59
C ARG A 38 9.14 -1.41 -11.55
N MET A 39 9.26 -2.02 -10.35
CA MET A 39 10.17 -1.53 -9.32
C MET A 39 11.62 -1.64 -9.78
N ILE A 40 11.97 -2.75 -10.44
CA ILE A 40 13.28 -2.96 -11.04
C ILE A 40 13.53 -1.97 -12.20
N ASP A 41 12.55 -1.81 -13.10
CA ASP A 41 12.65 -0.89 -14.23
C ASP A 41 12.77 0.60 -13.79
N SER A 42 12.35 0.94 -12.57
CA SER A 42 12.44 2.29 -11.99
C SER A 42 13.63 2.48 -11.04
N ASP A 43 14.61 1.58 -11.07
CA ASP A 43 15.83 1.63 -10.26
C ASP A 43 15.57 1.87 -8.76
N LEU A 44 14.62 1.11 -8.19
CA LEU A 44 14.41 1.15 -6.74
C LEU A 44 15.59 0.48 -6.04
N GLU A 45 16.43 1.30 -5.38
CA GLU A 45 17.66 0.87 -4.75
C GLU A 45 17.48 0.40 -3.30
N GLY A 46 18.48 -0.30 -2.78
CA GLY A 46 18.54 -0.71 -1.36
C GLY A 46 17.61 -1.86 -0.98
N VAL A 47 16.94 -2.49 -1.96
CA VAL A 47 16.01 -3.62 -1.75
C VAL A 47 16.35 -4.81 -2.62
N SER A 48 16.04 -6.00 -2.14
CA SER A 48 16.14 -7.25 -2.91
C SER A 48 14.78 -7.64 -3.48
N PHE A 49 14.76 -8.13 -4.73
CA PHE A 49 13.52 -8.49 -5.41
C PHE A 49 13.38 -9.98 -5.63
N ARG A 50 12.20 -10.49 -5.27
CA ARG A 50 11.82 -11.88 -5.50
C ARG A 50 10.42 -11.98 -6.09
N VAL A 51 10.22 -12.90 -7.03
CA VAL A 51 8.90 -13.20 -7.58
C VAL A 51 8.52 -14.65 -7.33
N LEU A 52 7.28 -14.86 -6.91
CA LEU A 52 6.71 -16.14 -6.60
C LEU A 52 5.49 -16.38 -7.50
N ASN A 53 5.47 -17.45 -8.25
CA ASN A 53 4.33 -17.76 -9.10
C ASN A 53 4.18 -19.28 -9.28
N THR A 54 2.94 -19.71 -9.52
CA THR A 54 2.60 -21.08 -9.94
C THR A 54 2.71 -21.26 -11.45
N ASP A 55 2.87 -20.18 -12.22
CA ASP A 55 3.02 -20.15 -13.66
C ASP A 55 4.51 -19.95 -14.03
N ALA A 56 5.10 -21.02 -14.59
CA ALA A 56 6.52 -21.00 -14.98
C ALA A 56 6.81 -20.02 -16.14
N GLN A 57 5.86 -19.79 -17.04
CA GLN A 57 6.07 -18.85 -18.15
C GLN A 57 6.12 -17.41 -17.64
N ALA A 58 5.25 -17.06 -16.69
CA ALA A 58 5.26 -15.75 -16.04
C ALA A 58 6.59 -15.51 -15.28
N LEU A 59 7.16 -16.52 -14.64
CA LEU A 59 8.45 -16.44 -13.97
C LEU A 59 9.60 -16.19 -14.95
N LEU A 60 9.60 -16.85 -16.11
CA LEU A 60 10.62 -16.65 -17.14
C LEU A 60 10.63 -15.24 -17.72
N GLN A 61 9.48 -14.56 -17.72
CA GLN A 61 9.34 -13.20 -18.22
C GLN A 61 9.68 -12.13 -17.19
N SER A 62 9.91 -12.51 -15.93
CA SER A 62 10.22 -11.56 -14.86
C SER A 62 11.67 -11.06 -14.95
N SER A 63 11.86 -9.77 -14.67
CA SER A 63 13.16 -9.13 -14.52
C SER A 63 13.85 -9.42 -13.18
N ALA A 64 13.11 -10.00 -12.20
CA ALA A 64 13.67 -10.30 -10.88
C ALA A 64 14.78 -11.35 -10.94
N ASN A 65 15.84 -11.12 -10.17
CA ASN A 65 16.96 -12.05 -10.08
C ASN A 65 16.57 -13.35 -9.35
N GLN A 66 15.69 -13.25 -8.37
CA GLN A 66 15.22 -14.38 -7.59
C GLN A 66 13.78 -14.74 -7.99
N ARG A 67 13.60 -15.98 -8.45
CA ARG A 67 12.34 -16.49 -8.98
C ARG A 67 12.06 -17.85 -8.36
N VAL A 68 10.90 -18.02 -7.73
CA VAL A 68 10.51 -19.28 -7.11
C VAL A 68 9.21 -19.77 -7.73
N GLN A 69 9.22 -20.98 -8.24
CA GLN A 69 8.04 -21.65 -8.75
C GLN A 69 7.31 -22.32 -7.60
N LEU A 70 6.13 -21.82 -7.24
CA LEU A 70 5.30 -22.40 -6.20
C LEU A 70 4.58 -23.67 -6.69
N GLY A 71 4.60 -24.71 -5.88
CA GLY A 71 3.83 -25.92 -6.11
C GLY A 71 4.20 -26.63 -7.41
N GLN A 72 5.48 -26.93 -7.60
CA GLN A 72 6.00 -27.58 -8.83
C GLN A 72 5.29 -28.88 -9.15
N ASN A 73 5.01 -29.72 -8.13
CA ASN A 73 4.31 -30.99 -8.33
C ASN A 73 2.81 -30.77 -8.54
N LEU A 74 2.20 -29.84 -7.78
CA LEU A 74 0.77 -29.58 -7.81
C LEU A 74 0.32 -28.93 -9.12
N THR A 75 1.03 -27.90 -9.59
CA THR A 75 0.61 -27.08 -10.74
C THR A 75 1.36 -27.40 -12.03
N ARG A 76 2.52 -28.03 -11.94
CA ARG A 76 3.41 -28.36 -13.07
C ARG A 76 3.76 -27.13 -13.92
N GLY A 77 3.77 -25.93 -13.29
CA GLY A 77 4.05 -24.68 -13.97
C GLY A 77 2.90 -24.10 -14.81
N LEU A 78 1.70 -24.69 -14.75
CA LEU A 78 0.53 -24.26 -15.52
C LEU A 78 -0.33 -23.20 -14.81
N GLY A 79 0.09 -22.74 -13.63
CA GLY A 79 -0.64 -21.76 -12.84
C GLY A 79 -1.74 -22.36 -11.96
N ALA A 80 -2.38 -21.51 -11.15
CA ALA A 80 -3.45 -21.91 -10.22
C ALA A 80 -4.87 -21.87 -10.84
N GLY A 81 -5.01 -21.54 -12.14
CA GLY A 81 -6.29 -21.53 -12.84
C GLY A 81 -7.36 -20.62 -12.23
N GLY A 82 -6.98 -19.51 -11.60
CA GLY A 82 -7.90 -18.60 -10.90
C GLY A 82 -8.51 -19.15 -9.61
N ASN A 83 -7.96 -20.24 -9.06
CA ASN A 83 -8.42 -20.86 -7.83
C ASN A 83 -7.47 -20.58 -6.65
N PRO A 84 -7.88 -19.76 -5.65
CA PRO A 84 -7.04 -19.45 -4.49
C PRO A 84 -6.62 -20.66 -3.66
N SER A 85 -7.46 -21.71 -3.55
CA SER A 85 -7.08 -22.93 -2.84
C SER A 85 -5.89 -23.64 -3.47
N ILE A 86 -5.75 -23.60 -4.80
CA ILE A 86 -4.58 -24.16 -5.49
C ILE A 86 -3.35 -23.30 -5.21
N GLY A 87 -3.50 -21.97 -5.27
CA GLY A 87 -2.41 -21.04 -4.93
C GLY A 87 -1.90 -21.23 -3.50
N GLN A 88 -2.81 -21.41 -2.54
CA GLN A 88 -2.46 -21.68 -1.15
C GLN A 88 -1.67 -23.00 -1.01
N LYS A 89 -2.21 -24.10 -1.55
CA LYS A 89 -1.54 -25.41 -1.50
C LYS A 89 -0.17 -25.40 -2.20
N ALA A 90 -0.04 -24.65 -3.29
CA ALA A 90 1.22 -24.48 -3.98
C ALA A 90 2.27 -23.75 -3.13
N ALA A 91 1.87 -22.72 -2.38
CA ALA A 91 2.76 -22.05 -1.44
C ALA A 91 3.13 -22.96 -0.26
N GLU A 92 2.18 -23.74 0.27
CA GLU A 92 2.45 -24.71 1.33
C GLU A 92 3.42 -25.81 0.88
N GLU A 93 3.34 -26.29 -0.36
CA GLU A 93 4.30 -27.25 -0.93
C GLU A 93 5.73 -26.66 -0.95
N SER A 94 5.87 -25.35 -1.15
CA SER A 94 7.14 -24.65 -1.22
C SER A 94 7.58 -24.01 0.10
N ARG A 95 6.91 -24.32 1.23
CA ARG A 95 7.12 -23.64 2.53
C ARG A 95 8.56 -23.66 3.01
N GLU A 96 9.25 -24.79 2.94
CA GLU A 96 10.63 -24.94 3.40
C GLU A 96 11.60 -24.08 2.56
N GLU A 97 11.45 -24.04 1.24
CA GLU A 97 12.23 -23.22 0.34
C GLU A 97 12.00 -21.73 0.61
N LEU A 98 10.75 -21.33 0.82
CA LEU A 98 10.39 -19.96 1.16
C LEU A 98 10.99 -19.53 2.51
N GLN A 99 10.91 -20.38 3.53
CA GLN A 99 11.45 -20.08 4.85
C GLN A 99 12.97 -19.87 4.82
N GLN A 100 13.70 -20.75 4.14
CA GLN A 100 15.15 -20.60 3.96
C GLN A 100 15.50 -19.33 3.18
N SER A 101 14.68 -18.98 2.22
CA SER A 101 14.93 -17.83 1.35
C SER A 101 14.66 -16.47 2.02
N LEU A 102 13.85 -16.44 3.08
CA LEU A 102 13.46 -15.22 3.80
C LEU A 102 14.24 -15.04 5.12
N ASP A 103 15.08 -15.99 5.44
CA ASP A 103 15.89 -15.93 6.68
C ASP A 103 16.81 -14.70 6.69
N GLY A 104 16.84 -14.02 7.84
CA GLY A 104 17.64 -12.82 8.05
C GLY A 104 17.14 -11.55 7.33
N ALA A 105 15.92 -11.53 6.79
CA ALA A 105 15.27 -10.29 6.35
C ALA A 105 14.77 -9.49 7.57
N ASP A 106 14.98 -8.17 7.57
CA ASP A 106 14.46 -7.26 8.59
C ASP A 106 13.05 -6.75 8.25
N LEU A 107 12.80 -6.52 6.94
CA LEU A 107 11.53 -6.03 6.39
C LEU A 107 11.17 -6.82 5.13
N VAL A 108 9.95 -7.30 5.08
CA VAL A 108 9.39 -8.02 3.92
C VAL A 108 8.15 -7.31 3.41
N PHE A 109 8.22 -6.82 2.18
CA PHE A 109 7.05 -6.34 1.45
C PHE A 109 6.44 -7.47 0.63
N ILE A 110 5.13 -7.65 0.72
CA ILE A 110 4.38 -8.62 -0.07
C ILE A 110 3.46 -7.86 -1.02
N ALA A 111 3.83 -7.82 -2.30
CA ALA A 111 3.05 -7.19 -3.35
C ALA A 111 2.21 -8.23 -4.09
N ALA A 112 0.88 -8.05 -4.16
CA ALA A 112 0.01 -8.98 -4.86
C ALA A 112 -1.25 -8.33 -5.43
N GLY A 113 -1.71 -8.80 -6.59
CA GLY A 113 -3.05 -8.53 -7.09
C GLY A 113 -4.03 -9.59 -6.57
N MET A 114 -5.02 -9.15 -5.78
CA MET A 114 -6.01 -10.04 -5.19
C MET A 114 -7.16 -10.36 -6.15
N GLY A 115 -7.81 -11.50 -5.95
CA GLY A 115 -8.92 -11.99 -6.79
C GLY A 115 -8.52 -13.01 -7.83
N GLY A 116 -7.21 -13.25 -8.05
CA GLY A 116 -6.67 -14.35 -8.83
C GLY A 116 -6.43 -15.62 -8.01
N GLY A 117 -5.80 -16.63 -8.60
CA GLY A 117 -5.47 -17.88 -7.91
C GLY A 117 -4.22 -17.75 -7.05
N THR A 118 -3.09 -17.46 -7.68
CA THR A 118 -1.78 -17.46 -7.02
C THR A 118 -1.65 -16.33 -5.99
N GLY A 119 -1.85 -15.06 -6.39
CA GLY A 119 -1.71 -13.93 -5.47
C GLY A 119 -2.63 -14.05 -4.25
N THR A 120 -3.91 -14.35 -4.48
CA THR A 120 -4.91 -14.47 -3.41
C THR A 120 -4.65 -15.63 -2.45
N GLY A 121 -4.18 -16.76 -2.99
CA GLY A 121 -3.97 -17.99 -2.20
C GLY A 121 -2.62 -18.04 -1.53
N ALA A 122 -1.56 -17.65 -2.24
CA ALA A 122 -0.18 -17.78 -1.76
C ALA A 122 0.27 -16.61 -0.87
N ALA A 123 -0.18 -15.36 -1.12
CA ALA A 123 0.28 -14.21 -0.33
C ALA A 123 0.08 -14.38 1.18
N PRO A 124 -1.06 -14.88 1.71
CA PRO A 124 -1.22 -15.14 3.15
C PRO A 124 -0.21 -16.15 3.71
N VAL A 125 0.13 -17.19 2.94
CA VAL A 125 1.12 -18.22 3.36
C VAL A 125 2.52 -17.62 3.39
N VAL A 126 2.88 -16.84 2.37
CA VAL A 126 4.17 -16.15 2.31
C VAL A 126 4.30 -15.15 3.46
N ALA A 127 3.22 -14.44 3.80
CA ALA A 127 3.19 -13.52 4.93
C ALA A 127 3.40 -14.23 6.27
N GLU A 128 2.73 -15.33 6.47
CA GLU A 128 2.91 -16.17 7.66
C GLU A 128 4.36 -16.61 7.83
N ILE A 129 5.00 -17.08 6.74
CA ILE A 129 6.40 -17.50 6.74
C ILE A 129 7.31 -16.31 7.07
N ALA A 130 7.12 -15.15 6.41
CA ALA A 130 7.90 -13.95 6.66
C ALA A 130 7.79 -13.48 8.13
N LYS A 131 6.58 -13.49 8.69
CA LYS A 131 6.36 -13.14 10.09
C LYS A 131 7.04 -14.11 11.06
N GLN A 132 7.08 -15.41 10.72
CA GLN A 132 7.76 -16.44 11.53
C GLN A 132 9.28 -16.27 11.56
N THR A 133 9.91 -15.64 10.55
CA THR A 133 11.34 -15.30 10.56
C THR A 133 11.66 -14.07 11.43
N GLY A 134 10.65 -13.37 11.97
CA GLY A 134 10.80 -12.16 12.77
C GLY A 134 10.92 -10.87 11.97
N ALA A 135 10.76 -10.93 10.65
CA ALA A 135 10.75 -9.76 9.78
C ALA A 135 9.47 -8.91 10.00
N LEU A 136 9.62 -7.58 9.96
CA LEU A 136 8.46 -6.71 9.83
C LEU A 136 7.78 -7.01 8.49
N THR A 137 6.51 -7.42 8.51
CA THR A 137 5.82 -7.90 7.31
C THR A 137 4.74 -6.92 6.88
N VAL A 138 4.90 -6.34 5.69
CA VAL A 138 3.99 -5.33 5.13
C VAL A 138 3.34 -5.86 3.86
N GLY A 139 2.02 -6.01 3.88
CA GLY A 139 1.25 -6.36 2.70
C GLY A 139 0.80 -5.11 1.92
N ILE A 140 1.08 -5.06 0.61
CA ILE A 140 0.59 -4.02 -0.28
C ILE A 140 -0.13 -4.70 -1.44
N VAL A 141 -1.47 -4.62 -1.47
CA VAL A 141 -2.26 -5.41 -2.40
C VAL A 141 -3.34 -4.59 -3.09
N THR A 142 -3.69 -4.99 -4.31
CA THR A 142 -4.78 -4.36 -5.06
C THR A 142 -6.04 -5.22 -5.03
N LYS A 143 -7.23 -4.55 -4.94
CA LYS A 143 -8.52 -5.18 -5.24
C LYS A 143 -8.82 -5.05 -6.73
N PRO A 144 -9.45 -6.07 -7.35
CA PRO A 144 -9.78 -6.03 -8.78
C PRO A 144 -10.74 -4.87 -9.11
N PHE A 145 -10.76 -4.48 -10.38
CA PHE A 145 -11.79 -3.59 -10.90
C PHE A 145 -13.17 -4.25 -10.85
N SER A 146 -14.23 -3.45 -10.67
CA SER A 146 -15.63 -3.94 -10.63
C SER A 146 -16.02 -4.73 -11.89
N PHE A 147 -15.50 -4.34 -13.08
CA PHE A 147 -15.77 -5.02 -14.34
C PHE A 147 -15.16 -6.43 -14.42
N GLU A 148 -14.18 -6.77 -13.57
CA GLU A 148 -13.58 -8.12 -13.51
C GLU A 148 -14.53 -9.16 -12.89
N GLY A 149 -15.63 -8.72 -12.30
CA GLY A 149 -16.76 -9.53 -11.88
C GLY A 149 -16.81 -9.82 -10.38
N LYS A 150 -18.03 -10.05 -9.90
CA LYS A 150 -18.32 -10.24 -8.46
C LYS A 150 -17.62 -11.44 -7.83
N ARG A 151 -17.38 -12.52 -8.60
CA ARG A 151 -16.66 -13.70 -8.10
C ARG A 151 -15.22 -13.32 -7.73
N ARG A 152 -14.55 -12.58 -8.64
CA ARG A 152 -13.16 -12.17 -8.45
C ARG A 152 -13.02 -11.21 -7.26
N MET A 153 -13.97 -10.28 -7.11
CA MET A 153 -14.03 -9.37 -5.97
C MET A 153 -14.18 -10.13 -4.65
N ARG A 154 -15.11 -11.10 -4.57
CA ARG A 154 -15.30 -11.91 -3.36
C ARG A 154 -14.03 -12.70 -3.00
N GLN A 155 -13.40 -13.34 -3.98
CA GLN A 155 -12.12 -14.04 -3.77
C GLN A 155 -11.03 -13.09 -3.24
N ALA A 156 -10.99 -11.84 -3.74
CA ALA A 156 -10.07 -10.81 -3.26
C ALA A 156 -10.34 -10.47 -1.79
N GLU A 157 -11.59 -10.23 -1.42
CA GLU A 157 -11.99 -9.90 -0.04
C GLU A 157 -11.65 -11.03 0.96
N GLU A 158 -11.93 -12.28 0.58
CA GLU A 158 -11.57 -13.45 1.38
C GLU A 158 -10.05 -13.62 1.53
N GLY A 159 -9.29 -13.35 0.46
CA GLY A 159 -7.83 -13.41 0.49
C GLY A 159 -7.21 -12.28 1.31
N ILE A 160 -7.75 -11.06 1.21
CA ILE A 160 -7.33 -9.89 1.99
C ILE A 160 -7.57 -10.14 3.49
N ALA A 161 -8.73 -10.71 3.86
CA ALA A 161 -9.02 -11.03 5.25
C ALA A 161 -7.99 -12.01 5.84
N ARG A 162 -7.62 -13.07 5.09
CA ARG A 162 -6.58 -14.01 5.51
C ARG A 162 -5.19 -13.39 5.55
N LEU A 163 -4.86 -12.50 4.61
CA LEU A 163 -3.58 -11.81 4.59
C LEU A 163 -3.45 -10.88 5.80
N ALA A 164 -4.52 -10.18 6.17
CA ALA A 164 -4.55 -9.27 7.31
C ALA A 164 -4.20 -9.94 8.65
N GLU A 165 -4.47 -11.23 8.79
CA GLU A 165 -4.14 -12.01 9.99
C GLU A 165 -2.63 -12.35 10.07
N ASN A 166 -1.92 -12.27 8.94
CA ASN A 166 -0.54 -12.74 8.78
C ASN A 166 0.48 -11.63 8.48
N VAL A 167 0.06 -10.37 8.42
CA VAL A 167 0.95 -9.21 8.25
C VAL A 167 0.90 -8.30 9.47
N ASP A 168 1.92 -7.47 9.65
CA ASP A 168 1.92 -6.40 10.67
C ASP A 168 1.12 -5.20 10.18
N THR A 169 1.31 -4.84 8.92
CA THR A 169 0.60 -3.73 8.27
C THR A 169 0.07 -4.16 6.91
N LEU A 170 -1.18 -3.81 6.61
CA LEU A 170 -1.81 -4.11 5.33
C LEU A 170 -2.34 -2.85 4.64
N ILE A 171 -1.81 -2.57 3.48
CA ILE A 171 -2.26 -1.51 2.57
C ILE A 171 -3.09 -2.15 1.46
N VAL A 172 -4.36 -1.77 1.36
CA VAL A 172 -5.29 -2.30 0.34
C VAL A 172 -5.69 -1.18 -0.60
N ILE A 173 -5.40 -1.34 -1.88
CA ILE A 173 -5.66 -0.37 -2.93
C ILE A 173 -6.81 -0.86 -3.83
N PRO A 174 -8.00 -0.24 -3.77
CA PRO A 174 -9.08 -0.58 -4.68
C PRO A 174 -8.80 -0.04 -6.09
N ASN A 175 -8.64 -0.92 -7.11
CA ASN A 175 -8.39 -0.48 -8.48
C ASN A 175 -9.48 0.46 -9.04
N ASP A 176 -10.72 0.34 -8.55
CA ASP A 176 -11.80 1.25 -8.95
C ASP A 176 -11.52 2.72 -8.63
N ARG A 177 -10.70 3.00 -7.59
CA ARG A 177 -10.30 4.37 -7.25
C ARG A 177 -9.34 4.99 -8.28
N LEU A 178 -8.63 4.14 -9.02
CA LEU A 178 -7.75 4.60 -10.09
C LEU A 178 -8.54 5.16 -11.29
N LYS A 179 -9.81 4.81 -11.45
CA LYS A 179 -10.67 5.33 -12.53
C LYS A 179 -10.79 6.85 -12.49
N ASP A 180 -10.77 7.43 -11.30
CA ASP A 180 -10.88 8.87 -11.11
C ASP A 180 -9.60 9.59 -11.56
N ILE A 181 -8.44 8.90 -11.52
CA ILE A 181 -7.13 9.41 -11.94
C ILE A 181 -6.89 9.21 -13.43
N ILE A 182 -7.37 8.09 -14.01
CA ILE A 182 -7.02 7.62 -15.37
C ILE A 182 -8.21 7.62 -16.31
N SER A 183 -9.14 8.55 -16.15
CA SER A 183 -10.33 8.65 -16.99
C SER A 183 -9.97 8.67 -18.48
N GLY A 184 -10.55 7.75 -19.26
CA GLY A 184 -10.33 7.66 -20.71
C GLY A 184 -9.07 6.90 -21.15
N ALA A 185 -8.25 6.37 -20.24
CA ALA A 185 -7.05 5.61 -20.59
C ALA A 185 -7.39 4.21 -21.16
N PRO A 186 -6.55 3.67 -22.07
CA PRO A 186 -6.67 2.29 -22.54
C PRO A 186 -6.60 1.28 -21.40
N LEU A 187 -7.27 0.13 -21.54
CA LEU A 187 -7.32 -0.92 -20.52
C LEU A 187 -5.93 -1.38 -20.05
N LYS A 188 -4.97 -1.49 -20.98
CA LYS A 188 -3.57 -1.85 -20.67
C LYS A 188 -2.94 -0.85 -19.71
N GLU A 189 -3.25 0.43 -19.88
CA GLU A 189 -2.74 1.52 -19.05
C GLU A 189 -3.40 1.53 -17.66
N ALA A 190 -4.68 1.18 -17.57
CA ALA A 190 -5.35 1.03 -16.29
C ALA A 190 -4.70 -0.04 -15.40
N PHE A 191 -4.34 -1.21 -15.96
CA PHE A 191 -3.59 -2.24 -15.23
C PHE A 191 -2.15 -1.78 -14.92
N LYS A 192 -1.52 -1.07 -15.86
CA LYS A 192 -0.20 -0.47 -15.64
C LYS A 192 -0.20 0.46 -14.41
N ASN A 193 -1.20 1.30 -14.28
CA ASN A 193 -1.33 2.20 -13.13
C ASN A 193 -1.61 1.44 -11.83
N ALA A 194 -2.38 0.34 -11.86
CA ALA A 194 -2.59 -0.50 -10.68
C ALA A 194 -1.28 -1.14 -10.17
N ASP A 195 -0.42 -1.62 -11.09
CA ASP A 195 0.90 -2.13 -10.74
C ASP A 195 1.81 -1.00 -10.22
N ASP A 196 1.71 0.21 -10.82
CA ASP A 196 2.52 1.37 -10.44
C ASP A 196 2.19 1.90 -9.04
N VAL A 197 0.93 1.81 -8.61
CA VAL A 197 0.55 2.17 -7.24
C VAL A 197 1.17 1.20 -6.21
N LEU A 198 1.28 -0.10 -6.54
CA LEU A 198 2.02 -1.04 -5.69
C LEU A 198 3.50 -0.62 -5.57
N ARG A 199 4.10 -0.20 -6.67
CA ARG A 199 5.48 0.31 -6.71
C ARG A 199 5.62 1.56 -5.82
N MET A 200 4.72 2.53 -5.99
CA MET A 200 4.75 3.76 -5.18
C MET A 200 4.59 3.48 -3.68
N GLY A 201 3.75 2.50 -3.31
CA GLY A 201 3.57 2.08 -1.93
C GLY A 201 4.83 1.50 -1.31
N VAL A 202 5.52 0.61 -2.03
CA VAL A 202 6.82 0.05 -1.59
C VAL A 202 7.87 1.16 -1.53
N LYS A 203 7.98 1.97 -2.61
CA LYS A 203 8.96 3.05 -2.71
C LYS A 203 8.80 4.06 -1.57
N GLY A 204 7.58 4.48 -1.27
CA GLY A 204 7.30 5.47 -0.22
C GLY A 204 7.76 5.05 1.17
N ILE A 205 7.87 3.75 1.45
CA ILE A 205 8.38 3.22 2.72
C ILE A 205 9.88 2.93 2.63
N SER A 206 10.33 2.32 1.53
CA SER A 206 11.73 1.93 1.37
C SER A 206 12.65 3.16 1.28
N ASP A 207 12.26 4.21 0.56
CA ASP A 207 13.07 5.42 0.40
C ASP A 207 13.43 6.06 1.75
N ILE A 208 12.52 6.02 2.73
CA ILE A 208 12.77 6.55 4.08
C ILE A 208 13.93 5.79 4.76
N ILE A 209 14.06 4.49 4.47
CA ILE A 209 15.06 3.61 5.10
C ILE A 209 16.37 3.61 4.32
N THR A 210 16.29 3.67 2.98
CA THR A 210 17.43 3.41 2.09
C THR A 210 18.05 4.66 1.51
N CYS A 211 17.26 5.74 1.33
CA CYS A 211 17.77 6.97 0.73
C CYS A 211 18.26 7.93 1.80
N PRO A 212 19.49 8.45 1.67
CA PRO A 212 19.96 9.50 2.57
C PRO A 212 19.12 10.78 2.36
N GLY A 213 18.66 11.35 3.44
CA GLY A 213 17.96 12.64 3.46
C GLY A 213 18.57 13.56 4.53
N GLU A 214 18.09 14.79 4.61
CA GLU A 214 18.48 15.72 5.67
C GLU A 214 17.89 15.32 7.04
N VAL A 215 16.72 14.66 7.02
CA VAL A 215 16.09 14.04 8.19
C VAL A 215 15.98 12.55 7.93
N ASN A 216 16.91 11.81 8.52
CA ASN A 216 16.94 10.36 8.40
C ASN A 216 16.18 9.72 9.55
N LEU A 217 15.35 8.76 9.21
CA LEU A 217 14.69 7.87 10.15
C LEU A 217 15.44 6.55 10.20
N ASP A 218 15.62 6.00 11.39
CA ASP A 218 16.12 4.64 11.49
C ASP A 218 15.00 3.60 11.28
N PHE A 219 15.40 2.38 10.97
CA PHE A 219 14.45 1.29 10.76
C PHE A 219 13.62 1.00 12.02
N ALA A 220 14.15 1.26 13.22
CA ALA A 220 13.45 1.03 14.48
C ALA A 220 12.24 1.96 14.63
N ASP A 221 12.32 3.20 14.16
CA ASP A 221 11.21 4.15 14.17
C ASP A 221 10.05 3.63 13.30
N ILE A 222 10.37 3.24 12.07
CA ILE A 222 9.36 2.68 11.13
C ILE A 222 8.75 1.41 11.70
N ARG A 223 9.58 0.53 12.26
CA ARG A 223 9.12 -0.71 12.89
C ARG A 223 8.14 -0.43 14.03
N SER A 224 8.39 0.60 14.84
CA SER A 224 7.54 0.95 15.99
C SER A 224 6.11 1.33 15.61
N VAL A 225 5.91 1.98 14.46
CA VAL A 225 4.59 2.44 13.98
C VAL A 225 3.91 1.46 13.03
N MET A 226 4.64 0.49 12.49
CA MET A 226 4.10 -0.48 11.52
C MET A 226 3.91 -1.89 12.11
N THR A 227 4.52 -2.22 13.25
CA THR A 227 4.32 -3.51 13.91
C THR A 227 2.89 -3.59 14.46
N GLU A 228 2.17 -4.65 14.10
CA GLU A 228 0.78 -4.90 14.50
C GLU A 228 -0.19 -3.72 14.25
N ALA A 229 0.15 -2.86 13.30
CA ALA A 229 -0.65 -1.68 12.98
C ALA A 229 -1.97 -2.01 12.24
N GLY A 230 -2.09 -3.21 11.69
CA GLY A 230 -3.28 -3.67 10.99
C GLY A 230 -3.48 -2.97 9.64
N SER A 231 -4.67 -2.42 9.42
CA SER A 231 -4.94 -1.70 8.16
C SER A 231 -4.26 -0.35 8.12
N ALA A 232 -3.58 -0.06 7.01
CA ALA A 232 -2.98 1.24 6.72
C ALA A 232 -3.57 1.85 5.45
N LEU A 233 -3.55 3.17 5.39
CA LEU A 233 -3.94 3.95 4.23
C LEU A 233 -2.72 4.64 3.62
N LEU A 234 -2.64 4.64 2.30
CA LEU A 234 -1.57 5.25 1.53
C LEU A 234 -2.11 6.45 0.76
N GLY A 235 -1.53 7.62 0.97
CA GLY A 235 -1.79 8.81 0.19
C GLY A 235 -0.50 9.28 -0.50
N ILE A 236 -0.62 9.71 -1.76
CA ILE A 236 0.51 10.23 -2.52
C ILE A 236 0.06 11.48 -3.25
N GLY A 237 0.83 12.55 -3.14
CA GLY A 237 0.61 13.79 -3.86
C GLY A 237 1.91 14.34 -4.40
N VAL A 238 1.86 14.92 -5.59
CA VAL A 238 3.00 15.56 -6.26
C VAL A 238 2.55 16.94 -6.71
N SER A 239 3.40 17.94 -6.48
CA SER A 239 3.18 19.30 -7.00
C SER A 239 4.50 20.00 -7.29
N SER A 240 4.42 21.09 -8.08
CA SER A 240 5.54 21.93 -8.48
C SER A 240 5.21 23.41 -8.28
N GLY A 241 6.25 24.28 -8.27
CA GLY A 241 6.07 25.72 -8.13
C GLY A 241 6.19 26.23 -6.69
N ARG A 242 5.66 27.43 -6.41
CA ARG A 242 5.92 28.13 -5.13
C ARG A 242 5.24 27.48 -3.91
N SER A 243 4.08 26.89 -4.09
CA SER A 243 3.30 26.24 -3.03
C SER A 243 3.38 24.72 -3.12
N ARG A 244 4.42 24.19 -3.77
CA ARG A 244 4.57 22.79 -4.14
C ARG A 244 4.37 21.83 -2.95
N ALA A 245 4.93 22.14 -1.80
CA ALA A 245 4.84 21.29 -0.61
C ALA A 245 3.43 21.25 -0.02
N LEU A 246 2.79 22.43 0.12
CA LEU A 246 1.41 22.55 0.57
C LEU A 246 0.44 21.81 -0.36
N GLU A 247 0.58 22.04 -1.66
CA GLU A 247 -0.29 21.40 -2.67
C GLU A 247 -0.06 19.89 -2.77
N ALA A 248 1.20 19.45 -2.67
CA ALA A 248 1.52 18.02 -2.63
C ALA A 248 0.93 17.34 -1.40
N ALA A 249 1.04 17.97 -0.20
CA ALA A 249 0.43 17.45 1.02
C ALA A 249 -1.10 17.40 0.90
N GLN A 250 -1.75 18.46 0.42
CA GLN A 250 -3.20 18.47 0.18
C GLN A 250 -3.64 17.41 -0.84
N SER A 251 -2.85 17.22 -1.89
CA SER A 251 -3.08 16.17 -2.88
C SER A 251 -2.93 14.77 -2.28
N ALA A 252 -1.92 14.56 -1.43
CA ALA A 252 -1.71 13.30 -0.73
C ALA A 252 -2.90 12.92 0.15
N ILE A 253 -3.39 13.85 0.99
CA ILE A 253 -4.53 13.60 1.89
C ILE A 253 -5.88 13.53 1.16
N SER A 254 -5.98 14.14 -0.03
CA SER A 254 -7.16 14.09 -0.88
C SER A 254 -7.07 12.97 -1.92
N SER A 255 -5.99 12.18 -1.89
CA SER A 255 -5.76 11.10 -2.85
C SER A 255 -6.95 10.14 -2.89
N PRO A 256 -7.46 9.77 -4.07
CA PRO A 256 -8.52 8.77 -4.18
C PRO A 256 -8.10 7.38 -3.68
N LEU A 257 -6.80 7.15 -3.48
CA LEU A 257 -6.25 5.94 -2.86
C LEU A 257 -6.56 5.89 -1.35
N LEU A 258 -6.66 7.06 -0.71
CA LEU A 258 -7.23 7.18 0.62
C LEU A 258 -8.76 7.09 0.51
N GLU A 259 -9.39 6.23 1.27
CA GLU A 259 -10.85 6.31 1.41
C GLU A 259 -11.19 7.69 2.04
N ALA A 260 -11.90 8.53 1.29
CA ALA A 260 -12.20 9.91 1.64
C ALA A 260 -12.60 10.08 3.11
N GLY A 261 -11.88 10.92 3.84
CA GLY A 261 -12.15 11.29 5.24
C GLY A 261 -11.61 10.32 6.30
N ARG A 262 -10.72 9.38 5.96
CA ARG A 262 -10.26 8.36 6.92
C ARG A 262 -8.88 8.62 7.54
N ILE A 263 -8.13 9.61 7.10
CA ILE A 263 -6.88 9.95 7.78
C ILE A 263 -7.13 10.49 9.18
N ASN A 264 -8.32 11.08 9.38
CA ASN A 264 -8.74 11.56 10.69
C ASN A 264 -8.90 10.39 11.68
N GLY A 265 -8.21 10.49 12.81
CA GLY A 265 -8.22 9.44 13.84
C GLY A 265 -7.17 8.35 13.63
N ALA A 266 -6.22 8.53 12.69
CA ALA A 266 -5.02 7.71 12.63
C ALA A 266 -4.19 7.91 13.91
N LYS A 267 -3.75 6.83 14.55
CA LYS A 267 -2.94 6.86 15.78
C LYS A 267 -1.45 6.93 15.50
N ALA A 268 -1.05 6.60 14.26
CA ALA A 268 0.31 6.78 13.81
C ALA A 268 0.33 7.15 12.32
N CYS A 269 1.32 7.95 11.94
CA CYS A 269 1.49 8.43 10.59
C CYS A 269 2.97 8.48 10.23
N VAL A 270 3.30 7.92 9.07
CA VAL A 270 4.62 8.06 8.45
C VAL A 270 4.49 9.01 7.27
N ILE A 271 5.29 10.06 7.24
CA ILE A 271 5.31 11.07 6.19
C ILE A 271 6.68 11.03 5.52
N ASN A 272 6.71 10.78 4.21
CA ASN A 272 7.92 10.93 3.42
C ASN A 272 7.78 12.10 2.46
N ILE A 273 8.73 13.04 2.51
CA ILE A 273 8.79 14.20 1.63
C ILE A 273 10.00 14.02 0.72
N THR A 274 9.74 13.79 -0.56
CA THR A 274 10.77 13.60 -1.58
C THR A 274 10.83 14.85 -2.48
N GLY A 275 12.00 15.41 -2.67
CA GLY A 275 12.21 16.57 -3.55
C GLY A 275 13.62 16.61 -4.10
N GLY A 276 13.92 17.60 -4.94
CA GLY A 276 15.27 17.89 -5.42
C GLY A 276 16.17 18.50 -4.35
N SER A 277 17.41 18.79 -4.70
CA SER A 277 18.36 19.49 -3.83
C SER A 277 17.92 20.94 -3.49
N ASP A 278 16.90 21.44 -4.17
CA ASP A 278 16.26 22.75 -3.95
C ASP A 278 15.12 22.71 -2.90
N MET A 279 14.90 21.58 -2.24
CA MET A 279 13.91 21.43 -1.17
C MET A 279 14.32 22.26 0.05
N THR A 280 13.39 23.06 0.57
CA THR A 280 13.63 23.97 1.68
C THR A 280 13.02 23.49 3.00
N LEU A 281 13.50 24.02 4.14
CA LEU A 281 12.89 23.77 5.44
C LEU A 281 11.41 24.24 5.48
N GLU A 282 11.07 25.31 4.75
CA GLU A 282 9.71 25.83 4.65
C GLU A 282 8.79 24.83 3.92
N ASP A 283 9.31 24.16 2.89
CA ASP A 283 8.58 23.08 2.19
C ASP A 283 8.24 21.93 3.14
N VAL A 284 9.23 21.46 3.92
CA VAL A 284 9.05 20.37 4.88
C VAL A 284 8.05 20.74 5.97
N ASN A 285 8.17 21.96 6.53
CA ASN A 285 7.27 22.44 7.56
C ASN A 285 5.83 22.56 7.06
N SER A 286 5.63 23.18 5.89
CA SER A 286 4.30 23.37 5.29
C SER A 286 3.60 22.05 4.97
N ALA A 287 4.34 21.05 4.47
CA ALA A 287 3.78 19.72 4.20
C ALA A 287 3.39 18.99 5.48
N THR A 288 4.24 19.06 6.50
CA THR A 288 4.00 18.36 7.77
C THR A 288 2.84 18.98 8.56
N GLU A 289 2.72 20.32 8.60
CA GLU A 289 1.65 21.04 9.27
C GLU A 289 0.26 20.61 8.75
N VAL A 290 0.08 20.57 7.43
CA VAL A 290 -1.18 20.16 6.78
C VAL A 290 -1.62 18.75 7.20
N ILE A 291 -0.67 17.83 7.35
CA ILE A 291 -0.99 16.43 7.71
C ILE A 291 -1.24 16.32 9.21
N SER A 292 -0.43 17.01 10.03
CA SER A 292 -0.55 17.02 11.49
C SER A 292 -1.91 17.52 11.98
N ASP A 293 -2.48 18.52 11.30
CA ASP A 293 -3.80 19.08 11.63
C ASP A 293 -4.96 18.09 11.41
N LEU A 294 -4.73 17.01 10.67
CA LEU A 294 -5.77 16.03 10.28
C LEU A 294 -5.72 14.73 11.07
N VAL A 295 -4.57 14.36 11.63
CA VAL A 295 -4.43 13.14 12.43
C VAL A 295 -4.86 13.38 13.88
N ASP A 296 -4.94 12.31 14.67
CA ASP A 296 -5.23 12.45 16.11
C ASP A 296 -4.15 13.34 16.76
N PRO A 297 -4.50 14.29 17.64
CA PRO A 297 -3.52 15.14 18.35
C PRO A 297 -2.46 14.35 19.15
N GLU A 298 -2.79 13.13 19.58
CA GLU A 298 -1.86 12.22 20.27
C GLU A 298 -1.20 11.21 19.32
N ALA A 299 -1.38 11.39 17.99
CA ALA A 299 -0.79 10.47 17.01
C ALA A 299 0.73 10.52 17.03
N ASN A 300 1.36 9.36 16.90
CA ASN A 300 2.78 9.27 16.66
C ASN A 300 3.09 9.60 15.19
N ILE A 301 3.59 10.82 14.94
CA ILE A 301 3.94 11.28 13.59
C ILE A 301 5.44 11.13 13.40
N ILE A 302 5.82 10.34 12.41
CA ILE A 302 7.20 10.13 11.99
C ILE A 302 7.35 10.74 10.60
N PHE A 303 8.31 11.65 10.42
CA PHE A 303 8.58 12.23 9.12
C PHE A 303 10.05 12.05 8.70
N GLY A 304 10.26 11.79 7.42
CA GLY A 304 11.57 11.73 6.80
C GLY A 304 11.60 12.53 5.51
N THR A 305 12.80 12.83 5.07
CA THR A 305 13.04 13.50 3.79
C THR A 305 13.93 12.63 2.92
N SER A 306 13.68 12.61 1.61
CA SER A 306 14.49 11.90 0.63
C SER A 306 14.88 12.86 -0.49
N ILE A 307 16.15 12.90 -0.87
CA ILE A 307 16.62 13.73 -1.97
C ILE A 307 16.65 12.91 -3.25
N ASN A 308 16.00 13.44 -4.29
CA ASN A 308 16.02 12.89 -5.63
C ASN A 308 16.32 14.01 -6.63
N GLU A 309 17.52 14.01 -7.18
CA GLU A 309 17.99 15.06 -8.11
C GLU A 309 17.13 15.23 -9.36
N SER A 310 16.39 14.18 -9.76
CA SER A 310 15.47 14.24 -10.90
C SER A 310 14.19 15.05 -10.62
N MET A 311 13.95 15.45 -9.37
CA MET A 311 12.76 16.15 -8.91
C MET A 311 13.01 17.64 -8.61
N GLU A 312 13.99 18.27 -9.28
CA GLU A 312 14.18 19.72 -9.12
C GLU A 312 12.88 20.49 -9.47
N GLY A 313 12.47 21.39 -8.57
CA GLY A 313 11.25 22.17 -8.72
C GLY A 313 9.95 21.45 -8.35
N GLU A 314 10.02 20.15 -8.01
CA GLU A 314 8.87 19.32 -7.63
C GLU A 314 9.02 18.78 -6.21
N ILE A 315 7.90 18.52 -5.56
CA ILE A 315 7.83 17.80 -4.28
C ILE A 315 6.78 16.72 -4.37
N GLN A 316 7.14 15.53 -3.90
CA GLN A 316 6.23 14.42 -3.64
C GLN A 316 6.07 14.23 -2.14
N VAL A 317 4.83 14.15 -1.68
CA VAL A 317 4.49 13.81 -0.30
C VAL A 317 3.81 12.45 -0.31
N THR A 318 4.38 11.51 0.44
CA THR A 318 3.80 10.18 0.67
C THR A 318 3.39 10.08 2.13
N VAL A 319 2.13 9.75 2.37
CA VAL A 319 1.54 9.61 3.71
C VAL A 319 1.06 8.19 3.92
N ILE A 320 1.50 7.57 5.01
CA ILE A 320 1.02 6.25 5.43
C ILE A 320 0.42 6.42 6.82
N ALA A 321 -0.90 6.32 6.89
CA ALA A 321 -1.65 6.45 8.13
C ALA A 321 -2.06 5.08 8.66
N THR A 322 -1.84 4.82 9.94
CA THR A 322 -2.07 3.52 10.60
C THR A 322 -2.82 3.67 11.91
N GLY A 323 -3.15 2.56 12.55
CA GLY A 323 -3.75 2.55 13.89
C GLY A 323 -5.22 2.94 13.94
N PHE A 324 -5.98 2.68 12.88
CA PHE A 324 -7.42 2.94 12.84
C PHE A 324 -8.18 1.97 13.72
N ASP A 325 -9.13 2.45 14.54
CA ASP A 325 -9.98 1.58 15.34
C ASP A 325 -10.84 0.67 14.44
N ALA A 326 -10.58 -0.63 14.50
CA ALA A 326 -11.32 -1.65 13.73
C ALA A 326 -12.84 -1.61 13.97
N LYS A 327 -13.28 -1.12 15.13
CA LYS A 327 -14.71 -0.95 15.46
C LYS A 327 -15.36 0.19 14.68
N GLU A 328 -14.62 1.27 14.44
CA GLU A 328 -15.10 2.42 13.68
C GLU A 328 -15.14 2.15 12.19
N VAL A 329 -14.12 1.47 11.67
CA VAL A 329 -14.05 1.00 10.28
C VAL A 329 -15.24 0.10 9.95
N ASN A 330 -15.53 -0.89 10.80
CA ASN A 330 -16.68 -1.79 10.64
C ASN A 330 -18.04 -1.09 10.78
N ARG A 331 -18.16 -0.09 11.67
CA ARG A 331 -19.39 0.68 11.87
C ARG A 331 -19.73 1.53 10.63
N GLN A 332 -18.74 2.17 10.04
CA GLN A 332 -18.94 2.99 8.83
C GLN A 332 -19.23 2.14 7.59
N GLN A 333 -18.59 0.98 7.44
CA GLN A 333 -18.93 0.04 6.37
C GLN A 333 -20.38 -0.47 6.48
N ARG A 334 -20.84 -0.79 7.68
CA ARG A 334 -22.23 -1.19 7.93
C ARG A 334 -23.23 -0.04 7.70
N LEU A 335 -22.87 1.20 7.99
CA LEU A 335 -23.72 2.36 7.67
C LEU A 335 -23.81 2.60 6.17
N LYS A 336 -22.69 2.55 5.44
CA LYS A 336 -22.68 2.70 3.97
C LYS A 336 -23.45 1.58 3.27
N SER A 337 -23.30 0.32 3.69
CA SER A 337 -24.09 -0.80 3.15
C SER A 337 -25.59 -0.68 3.45
N ARG A 338 -25.97 -0.10 4.58
CA ARG A 338 -27.38 0.17 4.88
C ARG A 338 -27.97 1.32 4.06
N LEU A 339 -27.18 2.36 3.77
CA LEU A 339 -27.59 3.49 2.93
C LEU A 339 -27.68 3.10 1.45
N SER A 340 -26.77 2.24 0.96
CA SER A 340 -26.84 1.72 -0.41
C SER A 340 -27.88 0.59 -0.59
N ALA A 341 -28.34 -0.05 0.48
CA ALA A 341 -29.35 -1.09 0.45
C ALA A 341 -30.79 -0.59 0.66
N GLN A 342 -31.00 0.73 0.85
CA GLN A 342 -32.37 1.26 0.83
C GLN A 342 -32.85 1.27 -0.65
N PRO A 343 -33.81 0.41 -1.02
CA PRO A 343 -34.44 0.54 -2.32
C PRO A 343 -35.09 1.93 -2.33
N LEU A 344 -34.94 2.66 -3.44
CA LEU A 344 -35.78 3.81 -3.76
C LEU A 344 -37.22 3.33 -3.60
N ARG A 345 -37.85 3.65 -2.48
CA ARG A 345 -39.28 3.42 -2.31
C ARG A 345 -39.94 4.17 -3.43
N ASN A 346 -40.55 3.43 -4.33
CA ASN A 346 -41.42 3.94 -5.38
C ASN A 346 -42.39 4.93 -4.75
N ILE A 347 -42.24 6.22 -5.09
CA ILE A 347 -43.23 7.28 -4.79
C ILE A 347 -44.40 7.12 -5.81
N ALA A 348 -44.87 5.91 -5.98
CA ALA A 348 -45.95 5.62 -6.92
C ALA A 348 -47.24 5.10 -6.29
N ASP A 349 -47.30 4.91 -4.95
CA ASP A 349 -48.54 4.49 -4.28
C ASP A 349 -48.79 5.33 -3.02
N ASN A 350 -49.22 6.57 -3.22
CA ASN A 350 -50.10 7.29 -2.29
C ASN A 350 -50.92 8.31 -3.05
N LYS A 351 -51.98 7.80 -3.69
CA LYS A 351 -53.22 8.56 -3.90
C LYS A 351 -53.96 8.48 -2.56
N GLU A 352 -54.01 9.61 -1.88
CA GLU A 352 -54.87 10.04 -0.79
C GLU A 352 -54.04 10.58 0.39
N THR A 353 -53.75 11.84 0.27
CA THR A 353 -53.89 12.90 1.29
C THR A 353 -53.19 14.16 0.77
N GLY A 354 -53.98 15.19 0.50
CA GLY A 354 -53.50 16.50 0.10
C GLY A 354 -52.70 17.16 1.20
N ALA A 355 -51.39 17.30 0.99
CA ALA A 355 -50.57 18.28 1.70
C ALA A 355 -49.23 18.49 0.93
N ASN A 356 -49.06 19.74 0.45
CA ASN A 356 -47.82 20.44 0.13
C ASN A 356 -46.87 19.84 -0.90
N ILE A 357 -47.21 20.01 -2.18
CA ILE A 357 -46.22 20.02 -3.23
C ILE A 357 -45.55 21.41 -3.24
N PRO A 358 -44.22 21.52 -3.10
CA PRO A 358 -43.50 22.80 -3.19
C PRO A 358 -43.82 23.54 -4.50
N GLU A 359 -43.99 24.85 -4.41
CA GLU A 359 -44.45 25.72 -5.50
C GLU A 359 -43.60 25.67 -6.77
N PHE A 360 -42.31 25.38 -6.69
CA PHE A 360 -41.43 25.27 -7.85
C PHE A 360 -41.71 24.04 -8.74
N LEU A 361 -42.38 23.01 -8.23
CA LEU A 361 -42.79 21.84 -9.00
C LEU A 361 -44.13 22.06 -9.73
N ARG A 362 -44.96 22.99 -9.24
CA ARG A 362 -46.20 23.39 -9.92
C ARG A 362 -45.96 24.20 -11.20
N LEU A 363 -44.91 25.01 -11.23
CA LEU A 363 -44.56 25.85 -12.38
C LEU A 363 -43.99 25.08 -13.58
N ARG A 364 -43.60 23.82 -13.39
CA ARG A 364 -43.04 22.98 -14.48
C ARG A 364 -44.10 22.15 -15.23
N GLN A 365 -45.28 21.95 -14.63
CA GLN A 365 -46.37 21.22 -15.26
C GLN A 365 -47.19 22.10 -16.23
N ASN A 366 -47.37 23.40 -15.92
CA ASN A 366 -48.14 24.34 -16.76
C ASN A 366 -47.43 24.77 -18.04
N ARG A 367 -46.15 24.39 -18.28
CA ARG A 367 -45.44 24.66 -19.55
C ARG A 367 -45.48 23.51 -20.56
N ARG A 368 -46.14 22.39 -20.23
CA ARG A 368 -46.27 21.25 -21.16
C ARG A 368 -47.61 21.10 -21.82
N ASP A 369 -48.60 21.89 -21.40
CA ASP A 369 -49.96 21.85 -21.95
C ASP A 369 -50.28 23.02 -22.88
N GLU A 370 -49.28 23.88 -23.19
CA GLU A 370 -49.39 24.97 -24.16
C GLU A 370 -48.28 24.87 -25.24
N GLY A 371 -48.17 23.70 -25.92
CA GLY A 371 -47.25 23.56 -27.03
C GLY A 371 -47.65 22.43 -27.95
#